data_ae407c16d7ed24ebe76b21baeac30129
#
_entry.id   ae407c16d7ed24ebe76b21baeac30129
#
_cell.length_a   1.000
_cell.length_b   1.000
_cell.length_c   1.000
_cell.angle_alpha   90.00
_cell.angle_beta   90.00
_cell.angle_gamma   90.00
#
_symmetry.space_group_name_H-M   'P 1'
#
loop_
_entity.id
_entity.type
_entity.pdbx_description
1 polymer ?
#
loop_
_entity_poly.entity_id
_entity_poly.type
_entity_poly.pdbx_seq_one_letter_code
_entity_poly.pdbx_strand_id
1 'polypeptide(L)'
;MKPAAPMPASHADPGRSGLQPLLDLDAAPRPEPWELDKRRRALSNNYMQDASSGHLSRLSQADAAFDAGYLAVLVVLGPKVPIGHPHPDPLLIQSAAAKLNLPGGASDEALAFLSRQYDVDYRQSLEPTALLSWTRLIRAAAGLTEMGAGTP
;
A
#
# COMPACT_ATOMS: atom_id res chain seq x y z
N MET A 1 21.18 20.49 -21.05
CA MET A 1 20.80 20.02 -21.12
C MET A 1 20.03 19.21 -20.70
N LYS A 2 19.48 18.69 -20.65
CA LYS A 2 18.73 18.13 -20.36
C LYS A 2 18.49 17.07 -20.29
N PRO A 3 18.15 16.63 -19.95
CA PRO A 3 18.08 15.67 -19.72
C PRO A 3 17.06 14.94 -19.94
N ALA A 4 16.91 14.32 -20.12
CA ALA A 4 16.19 13.71 -20.31
C ALA A 4 15.40 13.06 -19.71
N ALA A 5 14.84 12.68 -19.76
CA ALA A 5 14.05 12.27 -19.36
C ALA A 5 13.74 11.14 -19.14
N PRO A 6 13.51 10.67 -18.73
CA PRO A 6 13.38 9.58 -18.49
C PRO A 6 12.27 8.99 -18.46
N MET A 7 11.95 8.54 -18.46
CA MET A 7 11.15 8.06 -18.41
C MET A 7 10.56 7.30 -18.34
N PRO A 8 10.18 6.95 -18.34
CA PRO A 8 9.24 6.36 -18.43
C PRO A 8 9.21 5.06 -18.11
N ALA A 9 9.91 4.69 -18.18
CA ALA A 9 10.09 3.50 -17.83
C ALA A 9 9.28 2.93 -16.82
N SER A 10 9.00 3.67 -15.94
CA SER A 10 8.34 3.21 -14.85
C SER A 10 7.23 2.31 -15.14
N HIS A 11 6.53 2.57 -16.13
CA HIS A 11 5.41 1.75 -16.35
C HIS A 11 5.76 0.44 -16.89
N ALA A 12 6.96 0.24 -17.17
CA ALA A 12 7.33 -1.00 -17.71
C ALA A 12 7.45 -2.07 -16.66
N ASP A 13 7.31 -1.77 -15.44
CA ASP A 13 7.48 -2.75 -14.40
C ASP A 13 6.14 -3.13 -13.82
N PRO A 14 5.51 -4.16 -14.36
CA PRO A 14 4.18 -4.51 -13.92
C PRO A 14 4.09 -5.06 -12.53
N GLY A 15 5.19 -5.50 -11.98
CA GLY A 15 5.17 -6.01 -10.63
C GLY A 15 5.41 -4.96 -9.59
N ARG A 16 5.57 -3.72 -10.02
CA ARG A 16 5.87 -2.70 -9.07
C ARG A 16 4.65 -2.26 -8.34
N SER A 17 4.80 -2.01 -7.09
CA SER A 17 3.75 -1.44 -6.32
C SER A 17 3.57 0.00 -6.71
N GLY A 18 2.45 0.56 -6.36
CA GLY A 18 2.17 1.95 -6.60
C GLY A 18 2.87 2.87 -5.62
N LEU A 19 3.80 2.37 -4.84
CA LEU A 19 4.48 3.17 -3.83
C LEU A 19 5.63 4.01 -4.39
N GLN A 20 5.95 3.83 -5.68
CA GLN A 20 7.04 4.58 -6.27
C GLN A 20 6.97 6.09 -6.06
N PRO A 21 5.80 6.73 -6.20
CA PRO A 21 5.73 8.16 -5.92
C PRO A 21 6.14 8.52 -4.51
N LEU A 22 5.84 7.65 -3.55
CA LEU A 22 6.26 7.90 -2.17
C LEU A 22 7.73 7.63 -1.97
N LEU A 23 8.29 6.66 -2.66
CA LEU A 23 9.72 6.42 -2.60
C LEU A 23 10.47 7.63 -3.12
N ASP A 24 9.96 8.24 -4.18
CA ASP A 24 10.57 9.43 -4.72
C ASP A 24 10.51 10.58 -3.73
N LEU A 25 9.43 10.70 -2.99
CA LEU A 25 9.33 11.72 -1.95
C LEU A 25 10.33 11.50 -0.85
N ASP A 26 10.55 10.25 -0.45
CA ASP A 26 11.54 9.96 0.58
C ASP A 26 12.95 10.30 0.11
N ALA A 27 13.21 10.19 -1.17
CA ALA A 27 14.54 10.45 -1.71
C ALA A 27 14.82 11.93 -1.94
N ALA A 28 13.77 12.73 -2.08
CA ALA A 28 13.92 14.15 -2.38
C ALA A 28 14.04 14.96 -1.10
N PRO A 29 14.15 16.28 -1.18
CA PRO A 29 14.05 17.09 0.03
C PRO A 29 12.79 16.71 0.76
N ARG A 30 12.93 16.37 2.01
CA ARG A 30 11.84 15.76 2.73
C ARG A 30 10.74 16.76 3.03
N PRO A 31 9.50 16.38 2.77
CA PRO A 31 8.37 17.24 3.10
C PRO A 31 8.19 17.28 4.62
N GLU A 32 7.41 18.23 5.07
CA GLU A 32 7.07 18.28 6.47
C GLU A 32 6.31 17.03 6.88
N PRO A 33 6.46 16.58 8.13
CA PRO A 33 5.78 15.34 8.56
C PRO A 33 4.28 15.35 8.31
N TRP A 34 3.59 16.47 8.54
CA TRP A 34 2.15 16.53 8.30
C TRP A 34 1.82 16.38 6.81
N GLU A 35 2.69 16.87 5.96
CA GLU A 35 2.50 16.81 4.53
C GLU A 35 2.67 15.38 4.04
N LEU A 36 3.67 14.69 4.56
CA LEU A 36 3.90 13.30 4.22
C LEU A 36 2.73 12.43 4.68
N ASP A 37 2.27 12.65 5.89
CA ASP A 37 1.12 11.91 6.41
C ASP A 37 -0.11 12.13 5.53
N LYS A 38 -0.36 13.38 5.15
CA LYS A 38 -1.50 13.70 4.29
C LYS A 38 -1.40 12.97 2.95
N ARG A 39 -0.20 12.92 2.37
CA ARG A 39 -0.02 12.24 1.10
C ARG A 39 -0.20 10.74 1.22
N ARG A 40 0.26 10.14 2.31
CA ARG A 40 0.08 8.71 2.54
C ARG A 40 -1.40 8.36 2.65
N ARG A 41 -2.17 9.20 3.33
CA ARG A 41 -3.62 8.99 3.45
C ARG A 41 -4.30 9.12 2.10
N ALA A 42 -3.95 10.15 1.35
CA ALA A 42 -4.56 10.37 0.04
C ALA A 42 -4.25 9.21 -0.91
N LEU A 43 -3.01 8.74 -0.93
CA LEU A 43 -2.64 7.62 -1.79
C LEU A 43 -3.33 6.34 -1.37
N SER A 44 -3.47 6.10 -0.07
CA SER A 44 -4.20 4.93 0.39
C SER A 44 -5.63 4.96 -0.11
N ASN A 45 -6.27 6.13 -0.07
CA ASN A 45 -7.62 6.26 -0.59
C ASN A 45 -7.68 5.98 -2.09
N ASN A 46 -6.72 6.49 -2.84
CA ASN A 46 -6.69 6.27 -4.28
C ASN A 46 -6.52 4.80 -4.62
N TYR A 47 -5.62 4.11 -3.94
CA TYR A 47 -5.41 2.70 -4.20
C TYR A 47 -6.61 1.87 -3.75
N MET A 48 -7.31 2.32 -2.72
CA MET A 48 -8.52 1.63 -2.30
C MET A 48 -9.60 1.71 -3.38
N GLN A 49 -9.70 2.85 -4.06
CA GLN A 49 -10.61 2.95 -5.19
C GLN A 49 -10.23 1.97 -6.29
N ASP A 50 -8.93 1.88 -6.60
CA ASP A 50 -8.47 0.94 -7.62
C ASP A 50 -8.75 -0.50 -7.22
N ALA A 51 -8.55 -0.81 -5.96
CA ALA A 51 -8.79 -2.16 -5.46
C ALA A 51 -10.24 -2.58 -5.59
N SER A 52 -11.14 -1.60 -5.62
CA SER A 52 -12.57 -1.87 -5.73
C SER A 52 -13.08 -1.71 -7.16
N SER A 53 -12.22 -1.39 -8.10
CA SER A 53 -12.64 -1.09 -9.46
C SER A 53 -12.87 -2.34 -10.27
N GLY A 54 -14.05 -2.48 -10.83
CA GLY A 54 -14.37 -3.60 -11.70
C GLY A 54 -13.68 -3.53 -13.04
N HIS A 55 -13.02 -2.41 -13.36
CA HIS A 55 -12.31 -2.27 -14.61
C HIS A 55 -10.91 -2.88 -14.57
N LEU A 56 -10.40 -3.17 -13.39
CA LEU A 56 -9.05 -3.68 -13.26
C LEU A 56 -9.07 -5.20 -13.15
N SER A 57 -7.96 -5.81 -13.57
CA SER A 57 -7.82 -7.25 -13.43
C SER A 57 -7.76 -7.64 -11.95
N ARG A 58 -7.99 -8.92 -11.68
CA ARG A 58 -7.92 -9.41 -10.32
C ARG A 58 -6.55 -9.14 -9.69
N LEU A 59 -5.49 -9.33 -10.47
CA LEU A 59 -4.14 -9.11 -9.95
C LEU A 59 -3.89 -7.63 -9.68
N SER A 60 -4.38 -6.75 -10.55
CA SER A 60 -4.24 -5.32 -10.31
C SER A 60 -5.03 -4.89 -9.10
N GLN A 61 -6.21 -5.45 -8.90
CA GLN A 61 -6.98 -5.16 -7.70
C GLN A 61 -6.25 -5.62 -6.44
N ALA A 62 -5.61 -6.79 -6.51
CA ALA A 62 -4.86 -7.31 -5.36
C ALA A 62 -3.66 -6.42 -5.05
N ASP A 63 -2.93 -6.00 -6.08
CA ASP A 63 -1.80 -5.10 -5.89
C ASP A 63 -2.25 -3.79 -5.27
N ALA A 64 -3.35 -3.23 -5.76
CA ALA A 64 -3.87 -1.98 -5.21
C ALA A 64 -4.35 -2.16 -3.77
N ALA A 65 -4.98 -3.28 -3.47
CA ALA A 65 -5.42 -3.55 -2.10
C ALA A 65 -4.24 -3.61 -1.16
N PHE A 66 -3.16 -4.30 -1.56
CA PHE A 66 -1.98 -4.36 -0.72
C PHE A 66 -1.38 -2.98 -0.52
N ASP A 67 -1.25 -2.19 -1.60
CA ASP A 67 -0.65 -0.87 -1.50
C ASP A 67 -1.47 0.05 -0.60
N ALA A 68 -2.80 0.00 -0.73
CA ALA A 68 -3.67 0.79 0.14
C ALA A 68 -3.46 0.42 1.61
N GLY A 69 -3.37 -0.87 1.89
CA GLY A 69 -3.15 -1.34 3.26
C GLY A 69 -1.79 -0.99 3.79
N TYR A 70 -0.76 -1.11 2.95
CA TYR A 70 0.58 -0.78 3.40
C TYR A 70 0.72 0.71 3.71
N LEU A 71 0.08 1.56 2.91
CA LEU A 71 0.08 2.99 3.22
C LEU A 71 -0.62 3.26 4.55
N ALA A 72 -1.68 2.51 4.85
CA ALA A 72 -2.34 2.64 6.15
C ALA A 72 -1.40 2.20 7.28
N VAL A 73 -0.59 1.17 7.06
CA VAL A 73 0.43 0.77 8.02
C VAL A 73 1.36 1.95 8.31
N LEU A 74 1.79 2.64 7.27
CA LEU A 74 2.69 3.79 7.46
C LEU A 74 2.00 4.93 8.19
N VAL A 75 0.71 5.13 7.94
CA VAL A 75 -0.05 6.15 8.67
C VAL A 75 -0.07 5.80 10.16
N VAL A 76 -0.31 4.54 10.49
CA VAL A 76 -0.33 4.09 11.89
C VAL A 76 1.01 4.31 12.56
N LEU A 77 2.09 4.01 11.87
CA LEU A 77 3.43 4.10 12.45
C LEU A 77 3.97 5.53 12.50
N GLY A 78 3.44 6.40 11.67
CA GLY A 78 3.79 7.81 11.72
C GLY A 78 4.73 8.24 10.61
N PRO A 79 4.78 9.55 10.34
CA PRO A 79 5.51 10.07 9.19
C PRO A 79 7.03 9.95 9.30
N LYS A 80 7.55 9.64 10.48
CA LYS A 80 8.99 9.48 10.61
C LYS A 80 9.49 8.13 10.16
N VAL A 81 8.58 7.17 10.00
CA VAL A 81 8.96 5.84 9.56
C VAL A 81 9.12 5.85 8.04
N PRO A 82 10.27 5.42 7.53
CA PRO A 82 10.45 5.38 6.07
C PRO A 82 9.56 4.31 5.46
N ILE A 83 9.27 4.50 4.18
CA ILE A 83 8.35 3.61 3.49
C ILE A 83 8.90 2.20 3.35
N GLY A 84 10.18 2.03 3.53
CA GLY A 84 10.83 0.76 3.30
C GLY A 84 11.69 0.90 2.07
N HIS A 85 12.66 0.01 1.91
CA HIS A 85 13.58 0.24 0.83
C HIS A 85 14.16 -1.07 0.33
N PRO A 86 14.09 -1.28 -0.94
CA PRO A 86 13.29 -0.61 -1.98
C PRO A 86 11.87 -1.15 -2.05
N HIS A 87 11.54 -2.09 -1.21
CA HIS A 87 10.26 -2.78 -1.21
C HIS A 87 9.59 -2.62 0.14
N PRO A 88 8.28 -2.86 0.20
CA PRO A 88 7.58 -2.88 1.48
C PRO A 88 8.25 -3.81 2.47
N ASP A 89 8.29 -3.41 3.72
CA ASP A 89 8.98 -4.13 4.76
C ASP A 89 7.97 -4.89 5.62
N PRO A 90 8.04 -6.21 5.66
CA PRO A 90 7.10 -6.99 6.48
C PRO A 90 7.17 -6.65 7.96
N LEU A 91 8.32 -6.19 8.44
CA LEU A 91 8.43 -5.81 9.84
C LEU A 91 7.56 -4.61 10.16
N LEU A 92 7.35 -3.71 9.20
CA LEU A 92 6.46 -2.57 9.44
C LEU A 92 5.01 -3.03 9.56
N ILE A 93 4.62 -4.01 8.76
CA ILE A 93 3.27 -4.58 8.86
C ILE A 93 3.08 -5.18 10.25
N GLN A 94 4.05 -5.93 10.72
CA GLN A 94 3.99 -6.55 12.04
C GLN A 94 4.00 -5.51 13.15
N SER A 95 4.78 -4.45 12.98
CA SER A 95 4.85 -3.38 13.97
C SER A 95 3.53 -2.65 14.09
N ALA A 96 2.87 -2.39 12.97
CA ALA A 96 1.57 -1.73 13.01
C ALA A 96 0.53 -2.63 13.67
N ALA A 97 0.56 -3.92 13.37
CA ALA A 97 -0.38 -4.85 13.99
C ALA A 97 -0.20 -4.88 15.50
N ALA A 98 1.04 -4.86 15.96
CA ALA A 98 1.33 -4.84 17.39
C ALA A 98 0.86 -3.53 18.01
N LYS A 99 1.14 -2.41 17.35
CA LYS A 99 0.74 -1.11 17.88
C LYS A 99 -0.78 -0.99 18.01
N LEU A 100 -1.50 -1.58 17.07
CA LEU A 100 -2.95 -1.53 17.06
C LEU A 100 -3.57 -2.68 17.85
N ASN A 101 -2.74 -3.58 18.35
CA ASN A 101 -3.21 -4.72 19.12
C ASN A 101 -4.19 -5.57 18.32
N LEU A 102 -3.85 -5.83 17.06
CA LEU A 102 -4.72 -6.63 16.21
C LEU A 102 -4.65 -8.10 16.61
N PRO A 103 -5.69 -8.87 16.30
CA PRO A 103 -5.69 -10.31 16.61
C PRO A 103 -4.55 -11.03 15.91
N GLY A 104 -4.10 -12.12 16.50
CA GLY A 104 -3.08 -12.94 15.85
C GLY A 104 -3.60 -13.44 14.52
N GLY A 105 -2.75 -13.40 13.52
CA GLY A 105 -3.12 -13.82 12.18
C GLY A 105 -3.79 -12.75 11.34
N ALA A 106 -4.09 -11.59 11.91
CA ALA A 106 -4.78 -10.54 11.16
C ALA A 106 -4.01 -10.07 9.92
N SER A 107 -2.68 -10.16 9.95
CA SER A 107 -1.85 -9.70 8.85
C SER A 107 -1.33 -10.82 7.97
N ASP A 108 -1.79 -12.04 8.18
CA ASP A 108 -1.24 -13.21 7.47
C ASP A 108 -1.35 -13.08 5.95
N GLU A 109 -2.49 -12.58 5.46
CA GLU A 109 -2.67 -12.45 4.02
C GLU A 109 -1.70 -11.43 3.42
N ALA A 110 -1.51 -10.33 4.12
CA ALA A 110 -0.58 -9.32 3.64
C ALA A 110 0.86 -9.82 3.65
N LEU A 111 1.23 -10.54 4.69
CA LEU A 111 2.59 -11.09 4.78
C LEU A 111 2.81 -12.16 3.72
N ALA A 112 1.81 -13.00 3.47
CA ALA A 112 1.90 -13.99 2.43
C ALA A 112 2.02 -13.34 1.06
N PHE A 113 1.23 -12.31 0.81
CA PHE A 113 1.31 -11.58 -0.45
C PHE A 113 2.71 -11.04 -0.66
N LEU A 114 3.27 -10.43 0.35
CA LEU A 114 4.58 -9.82 0.24
C LEU A 114 5.68 -10.86 -0.02
N SER A 115 5.59 -12.00 0.65
CA SER A 115 6.62 -13.02 0.50
C SER A 115 6.44 -13.84 -0.79
N ARG A 116 5.26 -13.87 -1.35
CA ARG A 116 4.98 -14.72 -2.52
C ARG A 116 4.58 -13.94 -3.75
N GLN A 117 4.85 -12.64 -3.77
CA GLN A 117 4.38 -11.79 -4.86
C GLN A 117 4.98 -12.17 -6.23
N TYR A 118 6.06 -12.91 -6.25
CA TYR A 118 6.66 -13.33 -7.52
C TYR A 118 6.37 -14.79 -7.84
N ASP A 119 5.55 -15.45 -7.03
CA ASP A 119 5.17 -16.84 -7.27
C ASP A 119 3.97 -16.84 -8.21
N VAL A 120 4.16 -17.36 -9.42
CA VAL A 120 3.14 -17.31 -10.44
C VAL A 120 1.88 -18.05 -10.02
N ASP A 121 2.04 -19.24 -9.44
CA ASP A 121 0.88 -20.02 -9.03
C ASP A 121 0.09 -19.34 -7.94
N TYR A 122 0.78 -18.75 -6.98
CA TYR A 122 0.13 -18.01 -5.90
C TYR A 122 -0.68 -16.86 -6.49
N ARG A 123 -0.06 -16.09 -7.38
CA ARG A 123 -0.73 -14.91 -7.94
C ARG A 123 -1.93 -15.31 -8.79
N GLN A 124 -1.84 -16.40 -9.51
CA GLN A 124 -2.96 -16.84 -10.35
C GLN A 124 -4.15 -17.30 -9.53
N SER A 125 -3.90 -17.83 -8.33
CA SER A 125 -4.99 -18.31 -7.48
C SER A 125 -5.45 -17.27 -6.45
N LEU A 126 -4.78 -16.12 -6.43
CA LEU A 126 -5.07 -15.13 -5.41
C LEU A 126 -6.42 -14.47 -5.62
N GLU A 127 -7.20 -14.38 -4.56
CA GLU A 127 -8.47 -13.68 -4.57
C GLU A 127 -8.29 -12.33 -3.89
N PRO A 128 -8.60 -11.25 -4.57
CA PRO A 128 -8.41 -9.92 -3.98
C PRO A 128 -9.17 -9.72 -2.67
N THR A 129 -10.27 -10.45 -2.48
CA THR A 129 -11.07 -10.28 -1.26
C THR A 129 -10.30 -10.58 0.01
N ALA A 130 -9.35 -11.51 -0.05
CA ALA A 130 -8.55 -11.83 1.13
C ALA A 130 -7.71 -10.63 1.55
N LEU A 131 -7.04 -9.99 0.59
CA LEU A 131 -6.26 -8.80 0.87
C LEU A 131 -7.15 -7.63 1.23
N LEU A 132 -8.31 -7.51 0.60
CA LEU A 132 -9.23 -6.42 0.92
C LEU A 132 -9.70 -6.49 2.36
N SER A 133 -9.89 -7.67 2.91
CA SER A 133 -10.27 -7.81 4.31
C SER A 133 -9.20 -7.22 5.22
N TRP A 134 -7.94 -7.56 4.97
CA TRP A 134 -6.85 -6.99 5.74
C TRP A 134 -6.77 -5.48 5.54
N THR A 135 -6.88 -5.03 4.28
CA THR A 135 -6.78 -3.62 3.96
C THR A 135 -7.84 -2.81 4.68
N ARG A 136 -9.08 -3.30 4.67
CA ARG A 136 -10.16 -2.60 5.36
C ARG A 136 -9.92 -2.54 6.86
N LEU A 137 -9.43 -3.63 7.42
CA LEU A 137 -9.14 -3.67 8.84
C LEU A 137 -8.08 -2.64 9.23
N ILE A 138 -6.97 -2.62 8.51
CA ILE A 138 -5.88 -1.71 8.87
C ILE A 138 -6.25 -0.26 8.56
N ARG A 139 -6.99 -0.01 7.48
CA ARG A 139 -7.42 1.34 7.16
C ARG A 139 -8.39 1.88 8.20
N ALA A 140 -9.33 1.05 8.65
CA ALA A 140 -10.26 1.46 9.70
C ALA A 140 -9.51 1.77 10.99
N ALA A 141 -8.56 0.92 11.34
CA ALA A 141 -7.77 1.14 12.54
C ALA A 141 -6.89 2.40 12.43
N ALA A 142 -6.50 2.75 11.23
CA ALA A 142 -5.72 3.97 10.99
C ALA A 142 -6.60 5.22 10.90
N GLY A 143 -7.90 5.07 11.00
CA GLY A 143 -8.80 6.21 10.91
C GLY A 143 -9.12 6.64 9.50
N LEU A 144 -8.87 5.79 8.51
CA LEU A 144 -9.19 6.10 7.12
C LEU A 144 -10.57 5.57 6.79
N THR A 145 -11.39 6.43 6.20
CA THR A 145 -12.76 6.03 5.88
C THR A 145 -12.80 5.24 4.59
N GLU A 146 -13.83 4.42 4.46
CA GLU A 146 -14.05 3.73 3.21
C GLU A 146 -14.49 4.73 2.16
N MET A 147 -13.99 4.49 0.94
CA MET A 147 -14.34 5.39 -0.14
C MET A 147 -15.82 5.33 -0.41
N GLY A 148 -16.41 6.48 -0.46
CA GLY A 148 -17.79 6.62 -0.80
C GLY A 148 -18.75 6.32 0.31
N ALA A 149 -18.27 5.72 1.36
CA ALA A 149 -19.17 5.36 2.39
C ALA A 149 -19.34 6.43 3.40
N GLY A 150 -18.34 7.01 3.78
CA GLY A 150 -18.46 7.99 4.82
C GLY A 150 -18.85 9.31 4.36
N THR A 151 -19.21 9.43 3.17
CA THR A 151 -19.50 10.71 2.74
C THR A 151 -20.75 11.16 3.20
N PRO A 152 -20.86 11.97 3.94
CA PRO A 152 -22.14 12.46 4.39
C PRO A 152 -22.73 13.37 3.41
#